data_e9e8250a1846c4049608d474736ccda6
#
_entry.id   e9e8250a1846c4049608d474736ccda6
#
_cell.length_a   1.000
_cell.length_b   1.000
_cell.length_c   1.000
_cell.angle_alpha   90.00
_cell.angle_beta   90.00
_cell.angle_gamma   90.00
#
_symmetry.space_group_name_H-M   'P 1'
#
loop_
_entity.id
_entity.type
_entity.pdbx_description
1 polymer ?
#
loop_
_entity_poly.entity_id
_entity_poly.type
_entity_poly.pdbx_seq_one_letter_code
_entity_poly.pdbx_strand_id
1 'polypeptide(L)'
;MNNKSLYADFAARFAKASLQSLIDSFNAQVGCRGWGSARACHDVALIDELKRRGIDLSAISQGGGTSFAHKVTLDIDGQKLVIAG
;
A
#
# COMPACT_ATOMS: atom_id res chain seq x y z
N MET A 1 9.26 17.40 13.45
CA MET A 1 8.34 16.25 13.32
C MET A 1 9.14 15.02 12.96
N ASN A 2 8.92 13.91 13.61
CA ASN A 2 9.66 12.70 13.32
C ASN A 2 8.81 11.73 12.49
N ASN A 3 9.48 10.78 11.85
CA ASN A 3 8.82 9.81 10.96
C ASN A 3 7.87 8.88 11.69
N LYS A 4 8.10 8.65 12.98
CA LYS A 4 7.22 7.82 13.79
C LYS A 4 5.81 8.38 13.88
N SER A 5 5.70 9.70 14.15
CA SER A 5 4.39 10.35 14.23
C SER A 5 3.66 10.31 12.89
N LEU A 6 4.39 10.54 11.82
CA LEU A 6 3.83 10.52 10.48
C LEU A 6 3.35 9.12 10.10
N TYR A 7 4.15 8.09 10.39
CA TYR A 7 3.74 6.71 10.19
C TYR A 7 2.48 6.38 10.97
N ALA A 8 2.44 6.77 12.25
CA ALA A 8 1.29 6.49 13.12
C ALA A 8 0.01 7.14 12.59
N ASP A 9 0.13 8.37 12.07
CA ASP A 9 -1.01 9.08 11.48
C ASP A 9 -1.55 8.35 10.25
N PHE A 10 -0.67 7.91 9.37
CA PHE A 10 -1.07 7.15 8.20
C PHE A 10 -1.67 5.80 8.60
N ALA A 11 -1.05 5.10 9.54
CA ALA A 11 -1.53 3.80 10.00
C ALA A 11 -2.94 3.91 10.58
N ALA A 12 -3.21 4.93 11.39
CA ALA A 12 -4.52 5.16 11.97
C ALA A 12 -5.56 5.45 10.89
N ARG A 13 -5.19 6.24 9.90
CA ARG A 13 -6.07 6.57 8.78
C ARG A 13 -6.40 5.35 7.94
N PHE A 14 -5.41 4.54 7.62
CA PHE A 14 -5.62 3.33 6.82
C PHE A 14 -6.40 2.27 7.58
N ALA A 15 -6.25 2.18 8.88
CA ALA A 15 -7.01 1.22 9.70
C ALA A 15 -8.52 1.43 9.57
N LYS A 16 -8.95 2.67 9.31
CA LYS A 16 -10.35 3.04 9.17
C LYS A 16 -10.82 3.08 7.71
N ALA A 17 -9.90 2.98 6.77
CA ALA A 17 -10.23 3.07 5.35
C ALA A 17 -10.83 1.77 4.84
N SER A 18 -11.66 1.86 3.80
CA SER A 18 -12.14 0.67 3.12
C SER A 18 -10.98 0.01 2.37
N LEU A 19 -11.12 -1.27 2.09
CA LEU A 19 -10.12 -1.99 1.32
C LEU A 19 -9.93 -1.37 -0.07
N GLN A 20 -11.03 -0.95 -0.70
CA GLN A 20 -10.94 -0.30 -2.00
C GLN A 20 -10.16 1.02 -1.92
N SER A 21 -10.34 1.78 -0.84
CA SER A 21 -9.55 3.00 -0.63
C SER A 21 -8.06 2.71 -0.53
N LEU A 22 -7.68 1.62 0.12
CA LEU A 22 -6.27 1.22 0.23
C LEU A 22 -5.70 0.89 -1.15
N ILE A 23 -6.46 0.17 -1.95
CA ILE A 23 -6.04 -0.18 -3.31
C ILE A 23 -5.92 1.07 -4.18
N ASP A 24 -6.88 1.99 -4.06
CA ASP A 24 -6.82 3.26 -4.79
C ASP A 24 -5.59 4.07 -4.39
N SER A 25 -5.25 4.05 -3.09
CA SER A 25 -4.05 4.73 -2.59
C SER A 25 -2.78 4.10 -3.15
N PHE A 26 -2.73 2.78 -3.22
CA PHE A 26 -1.60 2.09 -3.86
C PHE A 26 -1.47 2.50 -5.32
N ASN A 27 -2.56 2.45 -6.05
CA ASN A 27 -2.57 2.74 -7.49
C ASN A 27 -2.19 4.20 -7.78
N ALA A 28 -2.50 5.10 -6.86
CA ALA A 28 -2.10 6.50 -6.99
C ALA A 28 -0.58 6.69 -6.89
N GLN A 29 0.13 5.74 -6.27
CA GLN A 29 1.60 5.80 -6.16
C GLN A 29 2.30 5.20 -7.38
N VAL A 30 1.58 4.43 -8.19
CA VAL A 30 2.17 3.77 -9.35
C VAL A 30 2.60 4.82 -10.38
N GLY A 31 3.85 4.73 -10.83
CA GLY A 31 4.38 5.66 -11.81
C GLY A 31 4.75 7.02 -11.27
N CYS A 32 4.53 7.31 -10.00
CA CYS A 32 4.93 8.58 -9.41
C CYS A 32 6.43 8.64 -9.22
N ARG A 33 6.98 9.82 -9.40
CA ARG A 33 8.41 10.07 -9.20
C ARG A 33 8.60 10.93 -7.96
N GLY A 34 9.81 10.91 -7.42
CA GLY A 34 10.15 11.72 -6.27
C GLY A 34 9.74 11.04 -4.98
N TRP A 35 10.72 10.56 -4.26
CA TRP A 35 10.52 9.90 -2.98
C TRP A 35 11.02 10.82 -1.86
N GLY A 36 10.22 10.94 -0.82
CA GLY A 36 10.59 11.66 0.39
C GLY A 36 10.16 10.87 1.61
N SER A 37 10.54 11.34 2.78
CA SER A 37 10.22 10.65 4.05
C SER A 37 8.72 10.48 4.25
N ALA A 38 7.93 11.50 3.93
CA ALA A 38 6.48 11.45 4.09
C ALA A 38 5.87 10.36 3.21
N ARG A 39 6.33 10.27 1.98
CA ARG A 39 5.84 9.26 1.05
C ARG A 39 6.26 7.87 1.46
N ALA A 40 7.49 7.70 1.94
CA ALA A 40 7.97 6.42 2.43
C ALA A 40 7.10 5.94 3.60
N CYS A 41 6.79 6.83 4.55
CA CYS A 41 5.92 6.50 5.67
C CYS A 41 4.51 6.12 5.21
N HIS A 42 3.97 6.86 4.24
CA HIS A 42 2.66 6.57 3.66
C HIS A 42 2.63 5.15 3.08
N ASP A 43 3.62 4.83 2.26
CA ASP A 43 3.64 3.55 1.55
C ASP A 43 3.87 2.38 2.50
N VAL A 44 4.76 2.52 3.49
CA VAL A 44 4.99 1.48 4.49
C VAL A 44 3.73 1.23 5.31
N ALA A 45 3.06 2.29 5.76
CA ALA A 45 1.82 2.16 6.53
C ALA A 45 0.72 1.50 5.71
N LEU A 46 0.63 1.83 4.43
CA LEU A 46 -0.36 1.24 3.52
C LEU A 46 -0.14 -0.26 3.37
N ILE A 47 1.10 -0.68 3.11
CA ILE A 47 1.43 -2.10 2.95
C ILE A 47 1.22 -2.85 4.27
N ASP A 48 1.61 -2.26 5.39
CA ASP A 48 1.41 -2.88 6.70
C ASP A 48 -0.08 -3.12 6.98
N GLU A 49 -0.94 -2.18 6.60
CA GLU A 49 -2.38 -2.34 6.79
C GLU A 49 -2.94 -3.47 5.90
N LEU A 50 -2.49 -3.56 4.67
CA LEU A 50 -2.89 -4.65 3.77
C LEU A 50 -2.47 -6.01 4.34
N LYS A 51 -1.25 -6.09 4.88
CA LYS A 51 -0.77 -7.32 5.53
C LYS A 51 -1.61 -7.67 6.75
N ARG A 52 -1.93 -6.67 7.56
CA ARG A 52 -2.74 -6.86 8.77
C ARG A 52 -4.12 -7.42 8.43
N ARG A 53 -4.67 -7.04 7.29
CA ARG A 53 -5.97 -7.54 6.82
C ARG A 53 -5.89 -8.92 6.16
N GLY A 54 -4.69 -9.48 6.05
CA GLY A 54 -4.50 -10.81 5.47
C GLY A 54 -4.54 -10.84 3.94
N ILE A 55 -4.30 -9.70 3.30
CA ILE A 55 -4.28 -9.62 1.84
C ILE A 55 -2.96 -10.21 1.31
N ASP A 56 -3.06 -11.09 0.33
CA ASP A 56 -1.88 -11.65 -0.33
C ASP A 56 -1.25 -10.61 -1.24
N LEU A 57 0.00 -10.27 -1.00
CA LEU A 57 0.74 -9.25 -1.71
C LEU A 57 1.81 -9.81 -2.64
N SER A 58 1.76 -11.10 -2.97
CA SER A 58 2.82 -11.73 -3.77
C SER A 58 2.99 -11.06 -5.13
N ALA A 59 1.93 -10.53 -5.71
CA ALA A 59 2.00 -9.86 -7.02
C ALA A 59 2.87 -8.61 -7.01
N ILE A 60 3.05 -7.98 -5.86
CA ILE A 60 3.83 -6.75 -5.71
C ILE A 60 5.05 -6.92 -4.83
N SER A 61 5.31 -8.12 -4.33
CA SER A 61 6.50 -8.40 -3.54
C SER A 61 7.69 -8.63 -4.46
N GLN A 62 8.79 -7.94 -4.19
CA GLN A 62 9.98 -8.05 -5.03
C GLN A 62 11.22 -7.82 -4.18
N GLY A 63 12.08 -8.82 -4.12
CA GLY A 63 13.39 -8.69 -3.47
C GLY A 63 13.35 -8.24 -2.03
N GLY A 64 12.33 -8.65 -1.27
CA GLY A 64 12.14 -8.24 0.11
C GLY A 64 11.44 -6.89 0.29
N GLY A 65 11.07 -6.25 -0.79
CA GLY A 65 10.36 -4.98 -0.78
C GLY A 65 9.06 -5.03 -1.55
N THR A 66 8.49 -3.87 -1.80
CA THR A 66 7.24 -3.72 -2.54
C THR A 66 7.48 -3.00 -3.86
N SER A 67 6.93 -3.53 -4.93
CA SER A 67 7.01 -2.92 -6.25
C SER A 67 5.77 -2.04 -6.50
N PHE A 68 6.00 -0.79 -6.91
CA PHE A 68 4.96 0.13 -7.35
C PHE A 68 5.01 0.33 -8.88
N ALA A 69 5.42 -0.69 -9.60
CA ALA A 69 5.58 -0.60 -11.06
C ALA A 69 4.26 -0.76 -11.82
N HIS A 70 3.29 -1.44 -11.23
CA HIS A 70 2.02 -1.74 -11.90
C HIS A 70 0.84 -1.51 -10.98
N LYS A 71 -0.25 -0.99 -11.54
CA LYS A 71 -1.51 -0.89 -10.80
C LYS A 71 -2.05 -2.27 -10.50
N VAL A 72 -2.83 -2.37 -9.45
CA VAL A 72 -3.37 -3.64 -8.96
C VAL A 72 -4.87 -3.54 -8.75
N THR A 73 -5.50 -4.70 -8.68
CA THR A 73 -6.88 -4.85 -8.28
C THR A 73 -6.99 -6.07 -7.39
N LEU A 74 -8.15 -6.26 -6.76
CA LEU A 74 -8.40 -7.47 -5.98
C LEU A 74 -8.82 -8.60 -6.91
N ASP A 75 -8.43 -9.81 -6.55
CA ASP A 75 -8.93 -10.99 -7.24
C ASP A 75 -10.41 -11.20 -6.90
N ILE A 76 -11.00 -12.22 -7.50
CA ILE A 76 -12.43 -12.50 -7.34
C ILE A 76 -12.82 -12.78 -5.89
N ASP A 77 -11.91 -13.34 -5.10
CA ASP A 77 -12.15 -13.62 -3.69
C ASP A 77 -11.92 -12.41 -2.79
N GLY A 78 -11.33 -11.35 -3.31
CA GLY A 78 -11.05 -10.13 -2.55
C GLY A 78 -9.98 -10.27 -1.50
N GLN A 79 -9.11 -11.28 -1.61
CA GLN A 79 -8.07 -11.56 -0.62
C GLN A 79 -6.65 -11.50 -1.17
N LYS A 80 -6.51 -11.22 -2.46
CA LYS A 80 -5.21 -11.21 -3.12
C LYS A 80 -5.16 -10.06 -4.10
N LEU A 81 -4.03 -9.37 -4.14
CA LEU A 81 -3.77 -8.36 -5.17
C LEU A 81 -3.27 -9.04 -6.43
N VAL A 82 -3.78 -8.61 -7.57
CA VAL A 82 -3.33 -9.06 -8.88
C VAL A 82 -3.02 -7.84 -9.74
N ILE A 83 -2.11 -8.00 -10.66
CA ILE A 83 -1.73 -6.91 -11.56
C ILE A 83 -2.94 -6.55 -12.44
N ALA A 84 -3.30 -5.29 -12.46
CA ALA A 84 -4.40 -4.80 -13.26
C ALA A 84 -3.93 -4.45 -14.67
N GLY A 85 -4.56 -5.05 -15.62
CA GLY A 85 -4.35 -4.73 -17.00
C GLY A 85 -3.07 -5.06 -17.62
#